data_456f3464f53b301c1855cf0792bc162a
#
_entry.id   456f3464f53b301c1855cf0792bc162a
#
_cell.length_a   1.000
_cell.length_b   1.000
_cell.length_c   1.000
_cell.angle_alpha   90.00
_cell.angle_beta   90.00
_cell.angle_gamma   90.00
#
_symmetry.space_group_name_H-M   'P 1'
#
loop_
_entity.id
_entity.type
_entity.pdbx_description
1 polymer ?
#
loop_
_entity_poly.entity_id
_entity_poly.type
_entity_poly.pdbx_seq_one_letter_code
_entity_poly.pdbx_strand_id
1 'polypeptide(L)'
;MFCICYFCSKFKACANLSVTSQSWQLGSEEIAIGKFKKNDIKSFRLATSEPLIIATKIESSSEIEKHPFVKEISFATYSNLENAKVNLRFFEVDKDGNPGNDFLQQNILVNVRKGRKITNVVLDTINLILPKEGIYVAVEWLIIEDNKFEKLLKYGKNLEYSETHNLYQPGIGLSSGFSQKTWFFAKGRWIRDDKQENNPDFNPATNNRFEDIAFSLKLTN
;
A
#
# COMPACT_ATOMS: atom_id res chain seq x y z
N MET A 1 -22.37 -31.02 52.72
CA MET A 1 -22.41 -32.45 52.45
C MET A 1 -23.58 -32.71 51.52
N PHE A 2 -23.32 -32.72 50.23
CA PHE A 2 -24.03 -33.48 49.22
C PHE A 2 -23.32 -33.26 47.90
N CYS A 3 -22.65 -34.28 47.48
CA CYS A 3 -22.02 -34.44 46.20
C CYS A 3 -23.10 -34.72 45.16
N ILE A 4 -23.09 -34.04 44.01
CA ILE A 4 -23.76 -34.54 42.82
C ILE A 4 -22.75 -34.48 41.68
N CYS A 5 -22.05 -35.59 41.52
CA CYS A 5 -21.45 -35.98 40.26
C CYS A 5 -22.57 -36.55 39.38
N TYR A 6 -22.88 -35.93 38.26
CA TYR A 6 -23.46 -36.57 37.07
C TYR A 6 -23.28 -35.64 35.86
N PHE A 7 -22.36 -35.94 35.02
CA PHE A 7 -22.37 -35.98 33.58
C PHE A 7 -20.92 -35.94 33.05
N CYS A 8 -20.29 -37.08 33.18
CA CYS A 8 -19.06 -37.33 32.46
C CYS A 8 -19.28 -38.56 31.56
N SER A 9 -19.75 -38.35 30.36
CA SER A 9 -19.58 -39.36 29.30
C SER A 9 -19.97 -38.74 27.95
N LYS A 10 -19.01 -38.29 27.19
CA LYS A 10 -18.85 -38.23 25.73
C LYS A 10 -17.98 -37.06 25.32
N PHE A 11 -16.76 -36.99 25.81
CA PHE A 11 -15.69 -36.32 25.06
C PHE A 11 -14.89 -37.40 24.38
N LYS A 12 -15.31 -37.76 23.15
CA LYS A 12 -14.45 -38.41 22.15
C LYS A 12 -13.32 -37.46 21.81
N ALA A 13 -12.12 -37.97 22.05
CA ALA A 13 -10.86 -37.62 21.45
C ALA A 13 -10.84 -36.27 20.71
N CYS A 14 -10.27 -35.25 21.32
CA CYS A 14 -9.65 -34.15 20.61
C CYS A 14 -8.52 -34.77 19.77
N ALA A 15 -8.74 -34.92 18.47
CA ALA A 15 -7.67 -35.17 17.55
C ALA A 15 -6.65 -34.05 17.77
N ASN A 16 -5.43 -34.40 18.15
CA ASN A 16 -4.30 -33.50 18.09
C ASN A 16 -4.15 -33.09 16.63
N LEU A 17 -4.72 -31.95 16.27
CA LEU A 17 -4.31 -31.21 15.09
C LEU A 17 -2.87 -30.80 15.36
N SER A 18 -1.94 -31.64 14.94
CA SER A 18 -0.58 -31.23 14.73
C SER A 18 -0.65 -30.19 13.60
N VAL A 19 -0.64 -28.93 13.98
CA VAL A 19 -0.30 -27.85 13.05
C VAL A 19 1.15 -28.09 12.68
N THR A 20 1.36 -28.90 11.64
CA THR A 20 2.63 -28.88 10.95
C THR A 20 2.75 -27.49 10.35
N SER A 21 3.56 -26.65 10.98
CA SER A 21 4.07 -25.45 10.35
C SER A 21 4.83 -25.92 9.12
N GLN A 22 4.16 -25.98 7.96
CA GLN A 22 4.84 -26.07 6.70
C GLN A 22 5.66 -24.79 6.59
N SER A 23 6.94 -24.87 6.86
CA SER A 23 7.89 -23.85 6.47
C SER A 23 7.91 -23.86 4.94
N TRP A 24 7.23 -22.90 4.34
CA TRP A 24 7.33 -22.68 2.90
C TRP A 24 8.77 -22.31 2.61
N GLN A 25 9.46 -23.18 1.89
CA GLN A 25 10.76 -22.82 1.33
C GLN A 25 10.46 -22.00 0.07
N LEU A 26 10.76 -20.71 0.14
CA LEU A 26 10.75 -19.84 -1.03
C LEU A 26 11.69 -20.45 -2.08
N GLY A 27 11.24 -20.48 -3.31
CA GLY A 27 12.05 -20.96 -4.42
C GLY A 27 13.28 -20.10 -4.66
N SER A 28 14.18 -20.59 -5.52
CA SER A 28 15.43 -19.89 -5.84
C SER A 28 15.31 -18.88 -6.98
N GLU A 29 14.24 -18.95 -7.77
CA GLU A 29 14.02 -18.02 -8.88
C GLU A 29 13.30 -16.78 -8.38
N GLU A 30 13.90 -15.61 -8.69
CA GLU A 30 13.34 -14.33 -8.32
C GLU A 30 13.06 -13.48 -9.56
N ILE A 31 11.91 -12.85 -9.59
CA ILE A 31 11.58 -11.82 -10.59
C ILE A 31 11.26 -10.49 -9.92
N ALA A 32 11.40 -9.40 -10.65
CA ALA A 32 10.99 -8.09 -10.17
C ALA A 32 10.03 -7.43 -11.16
N ILE A 33 8.86 -7.03 -10.66
CA ILE A 33 7.83 -6.32 -11.43
C ILE A 33 7.71 -4.87 -10.94
N GLY A 34 7.15 -3.99 -11.75
CA GLY A 34 6.93 -2.59 -11.37
C GLY A 34 8.23 -1.79 -11.17
N LYS A 35 9.29 -2.09 -11.93
CA LYS A 35 10.58 -1.40 -11.79
C LYS A 35 10.47 0.09 -12.07
N PHE A 36 11.01 0.90 -11.17
CA PHE A 36 11.13 2.35 -11.35
C PHE A 36 12.56 2.83 -11.06
N LYS A 37 12.94 3.97 -11.64
CA LYS A 37 14.21 4.66 -11.37
C LYS A 37 13.93 5.93 -10.55
N LYS A 38 14.94 6.44 -9.86
CA LYS A 38 14.81 7.71 -9.10
C LYS A 38 14.33 8.88 -10.00
N ASN A 39 14.75 8.90 -11.25
CA ASN A 39 14.38 9.95 -12.22
C ASN A 39 12.93 9.82 -12.71
N ASP A 40 12.29 8.68 -12.50
CA ASP A 40 10.87 8.46 -12.85
C ASP A 40 9.93 9.09 -11.81
N ILE A 41 10.45 9.39 -10.61
CA ILE A 41 9.67 10.02 -9.53
C ILE A 41 9.43 11.48 -9.87
N LYS A 42 8.17 11.84 -10.10
CA LYS A 42 7.76 13.19 -10.49
C LYS A 42 7.31 14.04 -9.32
N SER A 43 6.64 13.42 -8.37
CA SER A 43 6.08 14.09 -7.20
C SER A 43 6.11 13.19 -5.96
N PHE A 44 5.82 13.78 -4.80
CA PHE A 44 5.59 13.05 -3.57
C PHE A 44 4.24 13.46 -2.98
N ARG A 45 3.34 12.50 -2.85
CA ARG A 45 2.04 12.72 -2.22
C ARG A 45 2.18 12.70 -0.71
N LEU A 46 1.58 13.68 -0.06
CA LEU A 46 1.45 13.79 1.40
C LEU A 46 -0.03 13.69 1.76
N ALA A 47 -0.34 13.22 2.96
CA ALA A 47 -1.67 13.34 3.50
C ALA A 47 -1.84 14.68 4.24
N THR A 48 -3.08 15.12 4.32
CA THR A 48 -3.53 16.21 5.21
C THR A 48 -4.04 15.60 6.52
N SER A 49 -4.80 16.34 7.30
CA SER A 49 -5.42 15.85 8.54
C SER A 49 -6.54 14.80 8.33
N GLU A 50 -6.92 14.54 7.08
CA GLU A 50 -7.92 13.52 6.77
C GLU A 50 -7.25 12.18 6.43
N PRO A 51 -7.84 11.04 6.85
CA PRO A 51 -7.37 9.72 6.47
C PRO A 51 -7.30 9.56 4.96
N LEU A 52 -6.18 9.06 4.49
CA LEU A 52 -5.90 8.85 3.07
C LEU A 52 -5.21 7.52 2.86
N ILE A 53 -5.70 6.72 1.91
CA ILE A 53 -5.01 5.55 1.39
C ILE A 53 -4.82 5.77 -0.10
N ILE A 54 -3.66 5.43 -0.61
CA ILE A 54 -3.40 5.37 -2.05
C ILE A 54 -3.11 3.92 -2.42
N ALA A 55 -3.74 3.41 -3.46
CA ALA A 55 -3.62 2.03 -3.90
C ALA A 55 -3.34 1.94 -5.40
N THR A 56 -2.48 1.00 -5.80
CA THR A 56 -2.20 0.70 -7.20
C THR A 56 -2.46 -0.77 -7.48
N LYS A 57 -3.15 -1.08 -8.56
CA LYS A 57 -3.43 -2.45 -8.99
C LYS A 57 -2.19 -3.12 -9.55
N ILE A 58 -1.90 -4.31 -9.07
CA ILE A 58 -0.97 -5.25 -9.66
C ILE A 58 -1.80 -6.32 -10.37
N GLU A 59 -1.75 -6.31 -11.70
CA GLU A 59 -2.45 -7.29 -12.51
C GLU A 59 -1.65 -8.60 -12.54
N SER A 60 -2.35 -9.73 -12.54
CA SER A 60 -1.73 -11.02 -12.74
C SER A 60 -1.20 -11.18 -14.17
N SER A 61 -0.19 -12.01 -14.31
CA SER A 61 0.37 -12.42 -15.60
C SER A 61 0.93 -13.84 -15.47
N SER A 62 1.17 -14.48 -16.59
CA SER A 62 1.75 -15.85 -16.59
C SER A 62 3.13 -15.91 -15.89
N GLU A 63 3.86 -14.82 -15.84
CA GLU A 63 5.14 -14.72 -15.14
C GLU A 63 4.90 -14.61 -13.61
N ILE A 64 3.92 -13.82 -13.18
CA ILE A 64 3.51 -13.69 -11.77
C ILE A 64 2.93 -15.01 -11.27
N GLU A 65 2.11 -15.72 -12.07
CA GLU A 65 1.54 -17.02 -11.68
C GLU A 65 2.60 -18.08 -11.41
N LYS A 66 3.76 -18.00 -12.05
CA LYS A 66 4.91 -18.87 -11.80
C LYS A 66 5.72 -18.45 -10.56
N HIS A 67 5.64 -17.21 -10.15
CA HIS A 67 6.35 -16.62 -9.02
C HIS A 67 5.36 -15.87 -8.10
N PRO A 68 4.40 -16.58 -7.50
CA PRO A 68 3.27 -15.90 -6.82
C PRO A 68 3.63 -15.35 -5.44
N PHE A 69 4.77 -15.74 -4.84
CA PHE A 69 5.11 -15.32 -3.49
C PHE A 69 5.78 -13.95 -3.47
N VAL A 70 5.23 -13.03 -2.69
CA VAL A 70 5.79 -11.68 -2.51
C VAL A 70 6.88 -11.73 -1.44
N LYS A 71 8.12 -11.54 -1.85
CA LYS A 71 9.29 -11.51 -0.97
C LYS A 71 9.57 -10.12 -0.41
N GLU A 72 9.49 -9.11 -1.25
CA GLU A 72 9.82 -7.72 -0.89
C GLU A 72 8.99 -6.75 -1.71
N ILE A 73 8.62 -5.63 -1.08
CA ILE A 73 8.08 -4.46 -1.77
C ILE A 73 9.03 -3.29 -1.55
N SER A 74 9.31 -2.58 -2.62
CA SER A 74 10.09 -1.34 -2.59
C SER A 74 9.25 -0.20 -3.13
N PHE A 75 9.29 0.96 -2.48
CA PHE A 75 8.62 2.18 -2.96
C PHE A 75 9.40 3.44 -2.61
N ALA A 76 9.21 4.47 -3.45
CA ALA A 76 9.88 5.73 -3.23
C ALA A 76 9.23 6.53 -2.10
N THR A 77 10.04 7.10 -1.21
CA THR A 77 9.58 7.88 -0.07
C THR A 77 10.37 9.17 0.08
N TYR A 78 9.74 10.15 0.71
CA TYR A 78 10.38 11.38 1.16
C TYR A 78 9.88 11.75 2.55
N SER A 79 10.79 12.02 3.47
CA SER A 79 10.43 12.50 4.81
C SER A 79 11.38 13.58 5.32
N ASN A 80 10.84 14.57 6.02
CA ASN A 80 11.61 15.52 6.83
C ASN A 80 11.84 15.00 8.25
N LEU A 81 11.07 13.97 8.65
CA LEU A 81 11.12 13.33 9.96
C LEU A 81 12.01 12.08 9.91
N GLU A 82 12.66 11.75 11.03
CA GLU A 82 13.57 10.60 11.09
C GLU A 82 12.85 9.26 11.01
N ASN A 83 11.65 9.16 11.60
CA ASN A 83 10.94 7.89 11.81
C ASN A 83 9.45 8.03 11.47
N ALA A 84 9.12 8.68 10.35
CA ALA A 84 7.74 8.71 9.87
C ALA A 84 7.24 7.28 9.57
N LYS A 85 5.94 7.03 9.79
CA LYS A 85 5.36 5.68 9.68
C LYS A 85 4.19 5.69 8.71
N VAL A 86 4.08 4.61 7.94
CA VAL A 86 2.90 4.29 7.13
C VAL A 86 2.46 2.87 7.39
N ASN A 87 1.23 2.55 7.04
CA ASN A 87 0.74 1.19 7.01
C ASN A 87 0.71 0.71 5.56
N LEU A 88 1.41 -0.38 5.26
CA LEU A 88 1.33 -1.05 3.97
C LEU A 88 0.13 -1.99 4.02
N ARG A 89 -0.78 -1.86 3.06
CA ARG A 89 -2.02 -2.63 2.99
C ARG A 89 -2.16 -3.32 1.63
N PHE A 90 -2.96 -4.36 1.63
CA PHE A 90 -3.32 -5.12 0.44
C PHE A 90 -4.84 -5.25 0.39
N PHE A 91 -5.42 -5.03 -0.79
CA PHE A 91 -6.86 -5.17 -0.98
C PHE A 91 -7.14 -6.14 -2.11
N GLU A 92 -8.20 -6.92 -1.97
CA GLU A 92 -8.74 -7.76 -3.02
C GLU A 92 -9.19 -6.91 -4.21
N VAL A 93 -9.27 -7.54 -5.37
CA VAL A 93 -9.94 -6.97 -6.55
C VAL A 93 -11.40 -7.41 -6.48
N ASP A 94 -12.34 -6.48 -6.38
CA ASP A 94 -13.76 -6.78 -6.37
C ASP A 94 -14.27 -7.22 -7.77
N LYS A 95 -15.52 -7.61 -7.85
CA LYS A 95 -16.19 -8.07 -9.10
C LYS A 95 -16.20 -7.00 -10.20
N ASP A 96 -16.09 -5.73 -9.84
CA ASP A 96 -16.12 -4.58 -10.77
C ASP A 96 -14.68 -4.10 -11.08
N GLY A 97 -13.67 -4.78 -10.53
CA GLY A 97 -12.26 -4.48 -10.73
C GLY A 97 -11.72 -3.38 -9.82
N ASN A 98 -12.48 -2.95 -8.80
CA ASN A 98 -12.10 -1.91 -7.84
C ASN A 98 -11.41 -2.51 -6.60
N PRO A 99 -10.77 -1.69 -5.73
CA PRO A 99 -10.30 -2.18 -4.45
C PRO A 99 -11.45 -2.63 -3.57
N GLY A 100 -11.39 -3.91 -3.15
CA GLY A 100 -12.39 -4.58 -2.32
C GLY A 100 -12.02 -4.58 -0.83
N ASN A 101 -12.15 -5.76 -0.20
CA ASN A 101 -11.83 -5.96 1.21
C ASN A 101 -10.32 -6.00 1.44
N ASP A 102 -9.91 -5.80 2.71
CA ASP A 102 -8.53 -6.07 3.12
C ASP A 102 -8.17 -7.54 2.84
N PHE A 103 -7.09 -7.74 2.10
CA PHE A 103 -6.56 -9.06 1.81
C PHE A 103 -5.83 -9.65 3.02
N LEU A 104 -5.14 -8.81 3.79
CA LEU A 104 -4.48 -9.20 5.04
C LEU A 104 -5.18 -8.57 6.24
N GLN A 105 -5.39 -9.38 7.30
CA GLN A 105 -6.03 -8.92 8.54
C GLN A 105 -5.04 -8.22 9.50
N GLN A 106 -3.75 -8.17 9.15
CA GLN A 106 -2.71 -7.58 9.98
C GLN A 106 -2.18 -6.28 9.39
N ASN A 107 -1.80 -5.35 10.25
CA ASN A 107 -1.11 -4.13 9.87
C ASN A 107 0.37 -4.40 9.59
N ILE A 108 0.89 -3.81 8.52
CA ILE A 108 2.32 -3.84 8.19
C ILE A 108 2.86 -2.41 8.34
N LEU A 109 3.32 -2.11 9.55
CA LEU A 109 3.86 -0.79 9.86
C LEU A 109 5.27 -0.63 9.30
N VAL A 110 5.46 0.37 8.48
CA VAL A 110 6.72 0.67 7.80
C VAL A 110 7.31 1.96 8.33
N ASN A 111 8.53 1.89 8.87
CA ASN A 111 9.29 3.07 9.27
C ASN A 111 10.04 3.65 8.06
N VAL A 112 9.85 4.93 7.81
CA VAL A 112 10.46 5.66 6.70
C VAL A 112 11.54 6.60 7.23
N ARG A 113 12.75 6.46 6.70
CA ARG A 113 13.89 7.31 7.07
C ARG A 113 13.80 8.68 6.40
N LYS A 114 14.37 9.67 7.05
CA LYS A 114 14.51 11.03 6.54
C LYS A 114 15.20 11.12 5.18
N GLY A 115 14.77 12.08 4.38
CA GLY A 115 15.27 12.36 3.03
C GLY A 115 14.52 11.58 1.96
N ARG A 116 15.00 11.68 0.72
CA ARG A 116 14.49 10.90 -0.43
C ARG A 116 15.14 9.53 -0.42
N LYS A 117 14.33 8.50 -0.26
CA LYS A 117 14.78 7.10 -0.13
C LYS A 117 13.95 6.18 -1.01
N ILE A 118 14.48 4.99 -1.25
CA ILE A 118 13.71 3.81 -1.61
C ILE A 118 13.56 3.03 -0.30
N THR A 119 12.31 2.84 0.12
CA THR A 119 11.97 2.08 1.33
C THR A 119 11.63 0.67 0.91
N ASN A 120 12.35 -0.30 1.47
CA ASN A 120 12.18 -1.73 1.21
C ASN A 120 11.48 -2.37 2.40
N VAL A 121 10.48 -3.19 2.12
CA VAL A 121 9.70 -3.95 3.11
C VAL A 121 9.80 -5.43 2.77
N VAL A 122 10.48 -6.18 3.62
CA VAL A 122 10.59 -7.63 3.50
C VAL A 122 9.30 -8.27 4.00
N LEU A 123 8.72 -9.17 3.20
CA LEU A 123 7.41 -9.81 3.44
C LEU A 123 7.50 -11.34 3.46
N ASP A 124 8.68 -11.91 3.44
CA ASP A 124 8.92 -13.36 3.41
C ASP A 124 8.27 -14.11 4.59
N THR A 125 8.14 -13.45 5.74
CA THR A 125 7.48 -14.01 6.93
C THR A 125 5.94 -13.95 6.89
N ILE A 126 5.36 -13.21 5.95
CA ILE A 126 3.90 -13.00 5.86
C ILE A 126 3.24 -14.06 4.96
N ASN A 127 4.04 -14.74 4.13
CA ASN A 127 3.56 -15.73 3.15
C ASN A 127 2.48 -15.15 2.21
N LEU A 128 2.69 -13.94 1.73
CA LEU A 128 1.77 -13.28 0.82
C LEU A 128 1.85 -13.89 -0.57
N ILE A 129 0.75 -14.47 -1.03
CA ILE A 129 0.59 -15.06 -2.36
C ILE A 129 -0.29 -14.13 -3.19
N LEU A 130 0.19 -13.77 -4.38
CA LEU A 130 -0.59 -12.93 -5.31
C LEU A 130 -1.74 -13.74 -5.90
N PRO A 131 -3.00 -13.24 -5.79
CA PRO A 131 -4.16 -13.88 -6.41
C PRO A 131 -4.13 -13.79 -7.94
N LYS A 132 -4.82 -14.72 -8.62
CA LYS A 132 -4.97 -14.70 -10.09
C LYS A 132 -5.73 -13.49 -10.62
N GLU A 133 -6.61 -12.94 -9.81
CA GLU A 133 -7.38 -11.72 -10.10
C GLU A 133 -6.52 -10.46 -9.99
N GLY A 134 -5.29 -10.61 -9.49
CA GLY A 134 -4.44 -9.50 -9.11
C GLY A 134 -4.72 -9.01 -7.68
N ILE A 135 -4.05 -7.96 -7.29
CA ILE A 135 -4.17 -7.38 -5.94
C ILE A 135 -3.93 -5.87 -6.00
N TYR A 136 -4.53 -5.15 -5.07
CA TYR A 136 -4.16 -3.76 -4.83
C TYR A 136 -3.11 -3.68 -3.75
N VAL A 137 -1.98 -3.06 -4.06
CA VAL A 137 -0.95 -2.68 -3.10
C VAL A 137 -1.18 -1.22 -2.72
N ALA A 138 -1.26 -0.95 -1.43
CA ALA A 138 -1.66 0.35 -0.93
C ALA A 138 -0.78 0.85 0.21
N VAL A 139 -0.70 2.16 0.32
CA VAL A 139 -0.09 2.86 1.46
C VAL A 139 -1.16 3.72 2.13
N GLU A 140 -1.34 3.48 3.44
CA GLU A 140 -2.19 4.26 4.32
C GLU A 140 -1.34 5.20 5.17
N TRP A 141 -1.64 6.49 5.13
CA TRP A 141 -1.02 7.46 6.02
C TRP A 141 -1.60 7.36 7.43
N LEU A 142 -0.72 7.27 8.41
CA LEU A 142 -1.10 7.31 9.81
C LEU A 142 -1.19 8.78 10.27
N ILE A 143 -2.39 9.20 10.62
CA ILE A 143 -2.64 10.56 11.13
C ILE A 143 -2.30 10.57 12.64
N ILE A 144 -1.02 10.57 12.94
CA ILE A 144 -0.46 10.55 14.31
C ILE A 144 0.51 11.70 14.48
N GLU A 145 0.73 12.13 15.71
CA GLU A 145 1.61 13.27 16.01
C GLU A 145 3.04 13.06 15.53
N ASP A 146 3.58 11.83 15.65
CA ASP A 146 4.91 11.46 15.16
C ASP A 146 5.11 11.68 13.64
N ASN A 147 4.02 11.71 12.87
CA ASN A 147 4.03 11.93 11.42
C ASN A 147 3.74 13.38 11.02
N LYS A 148 3.31 14.19 11.97
CA LYS A 148 2.88 15.57 11.70
C LYS A 148 4.07 16.44 11.30
N PHE A 149 3.87 17.23 10.27
CA PHE A 149 4.82 18.19 9.77
C PHE A 149 4.09 19.47 9.38
N GLU A 150 4.44 20.55 10.04
CA GLU A 150 3.88 21.87 9.74
C GLU A 150 4.61 22.51 8.57
N LYS A 151 3.87 22.96 7.57
CA LYS A 151 4.41 23.62 6.40
C LYS A 151 3.73 24.97 6.20
N LEU A 152 4.51 26.03 6.21
CA LEU A 152 4.05 27.35 5.83
C LEU A 152 3.94 27.40 4.29
N LEU A 153 2.73 27.54 3.81
CA LEU A 153 2.44 27.80 2.39
C LEU A 153 2.21 29.28 2.18
N LYS A 154 2.78 29.82 1.10
CA LYS A 154 2.61 31.21 0.71
C LYS A 154 1.82 31.30 -0.58
N TYR A 155 0.86 32.19 -0.63
CA TYR A 155 -0.07 32.38 -1.73
C TYR A 155 -0.08 33.84 -2.19
N GLY A 156 -0.70 34.09 -3.35
CA GLY A 156 -0.82 35.41 -3.94
C GLY A 156 0.29 35.72 -4.95
N LYS A 157 0.07 36.72 -5.78
CA LYS A 157 1.02 37.14 -6.83
C LYS A 157 2.39 37.51 -6.29
N ASN A 158 2.42 38.09 -5.06
CA ASN A 158 3.65 38.52 -4.37
C ASN A 158 3.91 37.70 -3.10
N LEU A 159 3.30 36.50 -2.94
CA LEU A 159 3.41 35.66 -1.74
C LEU A 159 2.96 36.39 -0.44
N GLU A 160 1.93 37.22 -0.57
CA GLU A 160 1.45 38.13 0.48
C GLU A 160 0.71 37.39 1.60
N TYR A 161 0.09 36.27 1.27
CA TYR A 161 -0.65 35.44 2.21
C TYR A 161 0.17 34.23 2.61
N SER A 162 0.15 33.89 3.88
CA SER A 162 0.79 32.70 4.40
C SER A 162 -0.16 31.97 5.34
N GLU A 163 -0.20 30.64 5.19
CA GLU A 163 -1.01 29.76 6.02
C GLU A 163 -0.19 28.54 6.40
N THR A 164 -0.27 28.14 7.67
CA THR A 164 0.38 26.93 8.15
C THR A 164 -0.55 25.74 7.96
N HIS A 165 -0.10 24.77 7.18
CA HIS A 165 -0.81 23.53 6.95
C HIS A 165 -0.16 22.38 7.70
N ASN A 166 -0.99 21.58 8.38
CA ASN A 166 -0.57 20.29 8.93
C ASN A 166 -0.58 19.27 7.82
N LEU A 167 0.60 18.73 7.51
CA LEU A 167 0.80 17.64 6.58
C LEU A 167 1.30 16.43 7.35
N TYR A 168 0.95 15.23 6.88
CA TYR A 168 1.38 13.98 7.50
C TYR A 168 2.34 13.27 6.57
N GLN A 169 3.50 12.99 7.10
CA GLN A 169 4.58 12.30 6.40
C GLN A 169 4.52 10.80 6.63
N PRO A 170 5.23 10.02 5.78
CA PRO A 170 6.11 10.43 4.70
C PRO A 170 5.36 10.82 3.43
N GLY A 171 6.03 11.49 2.51
CA GLY A 171 5.58 11.60 1.13
C GLY A 171 5.82 10.29 0.38
N ILE A 172 4.83 9.82 -0.38
CA ILE A 172 4.91 8.64 -1.23
C ILE A 172 5.20 9.07 -2.65
N GLY A 173 6.25 8.50 -3.25
CA GLY A 173 6.71 8.85 -4.59
C GLY A 173 5.76 8.37 -5.68
N LEU A 174 5.43 9.26 -6.59
CA LEU A 174 4.58 9.00 -7.74
C LEU A 174 5.42 9.07 -9.03
N SER A 175 5.17 8.15 -9.93
CA SER A 175 5.73 8.11 -11.28
C SER A 175 4.65 8.37 -12.31
N SER A 176 5.03 8.91 -13.47
CA SER A 176 4.09 9.08 -14.57
C SER A 176 3.83 7.75 -15.26
N GLY A 177 2.59 7.30 -15.29
CA GLY A 177 2.11 6.12 -16.01
C GLY A 177 1.21 6.46 -17.19
N PHE A 178 0.99 5.51 -18.10
CA PHE A 178 0.03 5.61 -19.20
C PHE A 178 -1.28 4.87 -18.88
N SER A 179 -1.34 4.17 -17.76
CA SER A 179 -2.51 3.41 -17.33
C SER A 179 -3.00 3.92 -15.99
N GLN A 180 -4.30 4.15 -15.93
CA GLN A 180 -4.99 4.61 -14.72
C GLN A 180 -5.17 3.44 -13.75
N LYS A 181 -4.15 3.19 -12.91
CA LYS A 181 -4.14 2.07 -11.96
C LYS A 181 -4.30 2.51 -10.51
N THR A 182 -4.27 3.82 -10.27
CA THR A 182 -4.24 4.38 -8.92
C THR A 182 -5.63 4.78 -8.44
N TRP A 183 -5.90 4.40 -7.21
CA TRP A 183 -7.12 4.70 -6.48
C TRP A 183 -6.78 5.40 -5.17
N PHE A 184 -7.68 6.26 -4.73
CA PHE A 184 -7.61 6.94 -3.44
C PHE A 184 -8.80 6.54 -2.59
N PHE A 185 -8.55 6.14 -1.34
CA PHE A 185 -9.61 6.03 -0.35
C PHE A 185 -9.63 7.32 0.48
N ALA A 186 -10.68 8.09 0.31
CA ALA A 186 -10.90 9.32 1.03
C ALA A 186 -12.39 9.49 1.32
N LYS A 187 -12.72 10.08 2.48
CA LYS A 187 -14.13 10.31 2.89
C LYS A 187 -15.00 9.05 2.86
N GLY A 188 -14.40 7.92 3.27
CA GLY A 188 -15.11 6.64 3.39
C GLY A 188 -15.38 5.89 2.10
N ARG A 189 -14.79 6.27 0.96
CA ARG A 189 -14.98 5.59 -0.33
C ARG A 189 -13.72 5.56 -1.17
N TRP A 190 -13.64 4.57 -2.05
CA TRP A 190 -12.64 4.51 -3.10
C TRP A 190 -13.01 5.47 -4.24
N ILE A 191 -12.03 6.25 -4.68
CA ILE A 191 -12.14 7.21 -5.77
C ILE A 191 -11.01 6.91 -6.73
N ARG A 192 -11.34 6.71 -8.01
CA ARG A 192 -10.35 6.60 -9.07
C ARG A 192 -9.76 7.97 -9.38
N ASP A 193 -8.50 8.03 -9.74
CA ASP A 193 -7.86 9.31 -10.15
C ASP A 193 -8.34 9.69 -11.57
N ASP A 194 -9.58 10.17 -11.66
CA ASP A 194 -10.23 10.59 -12.91
C ASP A 194 -9.94 12.05 -13.25
N LYS A 195 -8.74 12.55 -12.94
CA LYS A 195 -8.38 13.97 -13.18
C LYS A 195 -8.67 14.48 -14.59
N GLN A 196 -9.02 13.59 -15.51
CA GLN A 196 -9.16 13.88 -16.92
C GLN A 196 -10.58 14.19 -17.36
N GLU A 197 -11.61 13.54 -16.77
CA GLU A 197 -12.97 13.67 -17.29
C GLU A 197 -13.68 14.99 -16.95
N ASN A 198 -13.22 15.70 -15.91
CA ASN A 198 -13.88 16.92 -15.41
C ASN A 198 -13.03 18.18 -15.45
N ASN A 199 -11.86 18.18 -16.11
CA ASN A 199 -11.03 19.36 -16.23
C ASN A 199 -11.25 20.01 -17.60
N PRO A 200 -11.88 21.22 -17.69
CA PRO A 200 -12.10 21.92 -18.95
C PRO A 200 -10.79 22.30 -19.69
N ASP A 201 -9.67 22.36 -18.97
CA ASP A 201 -8.35 22.66 -19.52
C ASP A 201 -7.55 21.40 -19.87
N PHE A 202 -8.21 20.23 -19.85
CA PHE A 202 -7.57 18.95 -20.16
C PHE A 202 -7.17 18.88 -21.62
N ASN A 203 -5.85 18.80 -21.89
CA ASN A 203 -5.31 18.52 -23.21
C ASN A 203 -4.79 17.07 -23.27
N PRO A 204 -5.49 16.17 -24.00
CA PRO A 204 -5.08 14.77 -24.11
C PRO A 204 -3.64 14.58 -24.63
N ALA A 205 -3.15 15.48 -25.46
CA ALA A 205 -1.81 15.38 -26.03
C ALA A 205 -0.69 15.68 -25.03
N THR A 206 -0.97 16.47 -23.99
CA THR A 206 0.01 16.88 -22.97
C THR A 206 -0.21 16.29 -21.60
N ASN A 207 -1.47 15.95 -21.26
CA ASN A 207 -1.88 15.54 -19.92
C ASN A 207 -2.23 14.05 -19.79
N ASN A 208 -1.91 13.23 -20.79
CA ASN A 208 -2.24 11.79 -20.87
C ASN A 208 -1.42 10.91 -19.91
N ARG A 209 -0.98 11.47 -18.79
CA ARG A 209 -0.16 10.75 -17.80
C ARG A 209 -0.84 10.75 -16.46
N PHE A 210 -1.11 9.54 -15.98
CA PHE A 210 -1.57 9.30 -14.60
C PHE A 210 -0.37 9.26 -13.66
N GLU A 211 -0.60 9.60 -12.41
CA GLU A 211 0.40 9.45 -11.35
C GLU A 211 0.15 8.13 -10.63
N ASP A 212 1.00 7.14 -10.90
CA ASP A 212 0.98 5.86 -10.21
C ASP A 212 2.01 5.82 -9.08
N ILE A 213 1.75 5.05 -8.02
CA ILE A 213 2.74 4.85 -6.98
C ILE A 213 3.96 4.15 -7.60
N ALA A 214 5.15 4.69 -7.33
CA ALA A 214 6.40 4.09 -7.74
C ALA A 214 6.71 2.86 -6.87
N PHE A 215 6.11 1.71 -7.20
CA PHE A 215 6.36 0.41 -6.58
C PHE A 215 7.26 -0.48 -7.42
N SER A 216 7.99 -1.35 -6.72
CA SER A 216 8.60 -2.55 -7.27
C SER A 216 8.36 -3.71 -6.32
N LEU A 217 7.91 -4.85 -6.85
CA LEU A 217 7.75 -6.09 -6.10
C LEU A 217 8.81 -7.08 -6.54
N LYS A 218 9.43 -7.74 -5.56
CA LYS A 218 10.28 -8.91 -5.77
C LYS A 218 9.44 -10.14 -5.44
N LEU A 219 9.30 -11.01 -6.41
CA LEU A 219 8.50 -12.22 -6.33
C LEU A 219 9.40 -13.45 -6.46
N THR A 220 8.95 -14.59 -5.93
CA THR A 220 9.63 -15.86 -6.03
C THR A 220 8.64 -17.00 -6.24
N ASN A 221 9.14 -18.14 -6.74
CA ASN A 221 8.41 -19.39 -6.91
C ASN A 221 8.40 -20.24 -5.64
#